data_98a399520b574f13bc67a72ebfb4b04e
#
_entry.id   98a399520b574f13bc67a72ebfb4b04e
#
_cell.length_a   1.000
_cell.length_b   1.000
_cell.length_c   1.000
_cell.angle_alpha   90.00
_cell.angle_beta   90.00
_cell.angle_gamma   90.00
#
_symmetry.space_group_name_H-M   'P 1'
#
loop_
_entity.id
_entity.type
_entity.pdbx_description
1 polymer ?
#
loop_
_entity_poly.entity_id
_entity_poly.type
_entity_poly.pdbx_seq_one_letter_code
_entity_poly.pdbx_strand_id
1 'polypeptide(L)'
;EMNAIAAEKLGIRTIRGSGDHKGQFARKGGVSAYFEMVEALNDGETVALTADVPKIARRAGLGIVMLAKQTGRPILPIAVATARRIDLKSWDRASVNLPFSRGAVVAGPPIWIAADAGPEAMEAGRLQVEAALNAATARAYDIAEGRAAPEPWSPQTIAALEAARDAAIAQ
;
A
#
# COMPACT_ATOMS: atom_id res chain seq x y z
N GLU A 1 3.53 -17.17 6.53
CA GLU A 1 3.52 -18.26 5.50
C GLU A 1 2.14 -18.43 4.85
N MET A 2 1.06 -18.46 5.60
CA MET A 2 -0.30 -18.69 5.09
C MET A 2 -0.73 -17.67 4.01
N ASN A 3 -0.43 -16.39 4.21
CA ASN A 3 -0.75 -15.32 3.24
C ASN A 3 0.04 -15.47 1.94
N ALA A 4 1.31 -15.90 2.00
CA ALA A 4 2.13 -16.12 0.81
C ALA A 4 1.58 -17.29 -0.03
N ILE A 5 1.23 -18.40 0.62
CA ILE A 5 0.62 -19.56 -0.07
C ILE A 5 -0.70 -19.18 -0.74
N ALA A 6 -1.53 -18.36 -0.08
CA ALA A 6 -2.77 -17.89 -0.65
C ALA A 6 -2.54 -16.97 -1.87
N ALA A 7 -1.59 -16.06 -1.79
CA ALA A 7 -1.21 -15.18 -2.88
C ALA A 7 -0.67 -15.95 -4.08
N GLU A 8 0.23 -16.90 -3.86
CA GLU A 8 0.79 -17.76 -4.92
C GLU A 8 -0.29 -18.58 -5.65
N LYS A 9 -1.28 -19.09 -4.91
CA LYS A 9 -2.44 -19.78 -5.51
C LYS A 9 -3.32 -18.87 -6.38
N LEU A 10 -3.27 -17.56 -6.15
CA LEU A 10 -3.94 -16.54 -6.95
C LEU A 10 -3.07 -16.00 -8.09
N GLY A 11 -1.88 -16.56 -8.31
CA GLY A 11 -0.94 -16.13 -9.33
C GLY A 11 -0.16 -14.86 -8.95
N ILE A 12 -0.16 -14.46 -7.67
CA ILE A 12 0.56 -13.30 -7.19
C ILE A 12 1.94 -13.74 -6.71
N ARG A 13 2.99 -13.17 -7.29
CA ARG A 13 4.38 -13.37 -6.83
C ARG A 13 4.56 -12.74 -5.46
N THR A 14 5.20 -13.47 -4.54
CA THR A 14 5.44 -12.97 -3.19
C THR A 14 6.90 -12.61 -3.00
N ILE A 15 7.16 -11.37 -2.55
CA ILE A 15 8.48 -10.90 -2.13
C ILE A 15 8.52 -10.94 -0.61
N ARG A 16 9.45 -11.73 -0.05
CA ARG A 16 9.52 -11.93 1.40
C ARG A 16 10.58 -11.02 2.02
N GLY A 17 10.12 -10.10 2.85
CA GLY A 17 10.98 -9.22 3.64
C GLY A 17 10.25 -8.69 4.86
N SER A 18 10.97 -8.26 5.87
CA SER A 18 10.39 -7.55 7.01
C SER A 18 10.88 -6.10 7.00
N GLY A 19 9.98 -5.15 7.31
CA GLY A 19 10.32 -3.76 7.51
C GLY A 19 11.33 -3.58 8.65
N ASP A 20 11.96 -2.42 8.70
CA ASP A 20 12.94 -2.11 9.75
C ASP A 20 12.26 -2.06 11.13
N HIS A 21 12.83 -2.82 12.04
CA HIS A 21 12.51 -2.74 13.47
C HIS A 21 13.80 -2.70 14.24
N LYS A 22 14.12 -1.56 14.86
CA LYS A 22 15.34 -1.34 15.66
C LYS A 22 16.66 -1.44 14.85
N GLY A 23 16.70 -0.94 13.62
CA GLY A 23 17.94 -0.91 12.81
C GLY A 23 18.41 -2.29 12.32
N GLN A 24 17.54 -3.30 12.27
CA GLN A 24 17.89 -4.68 11.85
C GLN A 24 17.47 -5.01 10.41
N PHE A 25 17.24 -3.98 9.58
CA PHE A 25 16.78 -4.13 8.21
C PHE A 25 17.65 -5.10 7.37
N ALA A 26 18.95 -4.91 7.40
CA ALA A 26 19.90 -5.76 6.65
C ALA A 26 19.92 -7.22 7.14
N ARG A 27 19.71 -7.45 8.45
CA ARG A 27 19.80 -8.77 9.08
C ARG A 27 18.60 -9.68 8.79
N LYS A 28 17.46 -9.10 8.36
CA LYS A 28 16.18 -9.82 8.17
C LYS A 28 15.72 -9.90 6.71
N GLY A 29 16.64 -9.75 5.76
CA GLY A 29 16.28 -9.81 4.33
C GLY A 29 15.51 -8.59 3.81
N GLY A 30 15.42 -7.52 4.59
CA GLY A 30 14.71 -6.30 4.17
C GLY A 30 15.36 -5.61 2.97
N VAL A 31 16.69 -5.63 2.92
CA VAL A 31 17.46 -5.05 1.79
C VAL A 31 17.22 -5.84 0.52
N SER A 32 17.28 -7.19 0.58
CA SER A 32 17.03 -8.04 -0.58
C SER A 32 15.61 -7.83 -1.12
N ALA A 33 14.60 -7.87 -0.23
CA ALA A 33 13.21 -7.63 -0.61
C ALA A 33 13.00 -6.24 -1.23
N TYR A 34 13.71 -5.21 -0.74
CA TYR A 34 13.63 -3.88 -1.32
C TYR A 34 14.13 -3.86 -2.78
N PHE A 35 15.29 -4.47 -3.06
CA PHE A 35 15.81 -4.54 -4.42
C PHE A 35 14.95 -5.39 -5.34
N GLU A 36 14.38 -6.49 -4.84
CA GLU A 36 13.41 -7.29 -5.60
C GLU A 36 12.15 -6.48 -5.97
N MET A 37 11.66 -5.61 -5.06
CA MET A 37 10.54 -4.70 -5.36
C MET A 37 10.93 -3.64 -6.39
N VAL A 38 12.15 -3.09 -6.33
CA VAL A 38 12.66 -2.14 -7.33
C VAL A 38 12.72 -2.80 -8.71
N GLU A 39 13.26 -4.02 -8.79
CA GLU A 39 13.33 -4.79 -10.03
C GLU A 39 11.93 -5.04 -10.61
N ALA A 40 11.00 -5.55 -9.80
CA ALA A 40 9.62 -5.79 -10.21
C ALA A 40 8.94 -4.53 -10.77
N LEU A 41 9.13 -3.37 -10.10
CA LEU A 41 8.57 -2.11 -10.58
C LEU A 41 9.22 -1.61 -11.87
N ASN A 42 10.51 -1.84 -12.06
CA ASN A 42 11.22 -1.52 -13.30
C ASN A 42 10.78 -2.41 -14.46
N ASP A 43 10.49 -3.69 -14.16
CA ASP A 43 9.95 -4.66 -15.14
C ASP A 43 8.45 -4.42 -15.44
N GLY A 44 7.87 -3.34 -14.90
CA GLY A 44 6.48 -2.97 -15.16
C GLY A 44 5.46 -3.69 -14.27
N GLU A 45 5.88 -4.51 -13.32
CA GLU A 45 4.96 -5.13 -12.37
C GLU A 45 4.42 -4.11 -11.36
N THR A 46 3.28 -4.43 -10.75
CA THR A 46 2.72 -3.67 -9.64
C THR A 46 3.09 -4.33 -8.32
N VAL A 47 3.64 -3.57 -7.39
CA VAL A 47 3.98 -4.05 -6.06
C VAL A 47 2.93 -3.59 -5.04
N ALA A 48 2.33 -4.54 -4.32
CA ALA A 48 1.44 -4.27 -3.20
C ALA A 48 2.13 -4.59 -1.87
N LEU A 49 2.10 -3.65 -0.94
CA LEU A 49 2.68 -3.82 0.39
C LEU A 49 1.88 -3.06 1.45
N THR A 50 2.04 -3.46 2.71
CA THR A 50 1.54 -2.67 3.84
C THR A 50 2.55 -1.58 4.18
N ALA A 51 2.08 -0.33 4.32
CA ALA A 51 2.96 0.80 4.58
C ALA A 51 3.30 1.00 6.06
N ASP A 52 2.64 0.28 6.96
CA ASP A 52 2.78 0.45 8.41
C ASP A 52 4.19 0.11 8.91
N VAL A 53 4.69 0.95 9.81
CA VAL A 53 5.88 0.64 10.59
C VAL A 53 5.59 -0.57 11.49
N PRO A 54 6.48 -1.58 11.56
CA PRO A 54 6.27 -2.73 12.43
C PRO A 54 5.95 -2.35 13.88
N LYS A 55 4.88 -2.92 14.41
CA LYS A 55 4.37 -2.70 15.77
C LYS A 55 3.78 -1.31 16.05
N ILE A 56 3.60 -0.47 15.05
CA ILE A 56 2.93 0.83 15.18
C ILE A 56 1.86 0.93 14.10
N ALA A 57 0.60 0.73 14.48
CA ALA A 57 -0.52 0.81 13.54
C ALA A 57 -0.70 2.22 12.99
N ARG A 58 -1.08 2.28 11.72
CA ARG A 58 -1.46 3.53 11.02
C ARG A 58 -0.35 4.59 10.94
N ARG A 59 0.90 4.16 11.03
CA ARG A 59 2.06 5.01 10.79
C ARG A 59 2.83 4.49 9.59
N ALA A 60 2.87 5.26 8.51
CA ALA A 60 3.60 4.88 7.31
C ALA A 60 5.12 4.93 7.54
N GLY A 61 5.84 3.97 6.97
CA GLY A 61 7.30 3.94 6.96
C GLY A 61 7.88 4.67 5.75
N LEU A 62 9.15 5.06 5.82
CA LEU A 62 9.85 5.69 4.69
C LEU A 62 10.12 4.73 3.52
N GLY A 63 10.05 3.42 3.72
CA GLY A 63 10.39 2.42 2.70
C GLY A 63 9.60 2.57 1.40
N ILE A 64 8.29 2.82 1.49
CA ILE A 64 7.45 3.02 0.30
C ILE A 64 7.79 4.33 -0.43
N VAL A 65 8.15 5.38 0.31
CA VAL A 65 8.56 6.68 -0.26
C VAL A 65 9.90 6.54 -0.98
N MET A 66 10.85 5.82 -0.39
CA MET A 66 12.14 5.51 -1.01
C MET A 66 11.96 4.69 -2.29
N LEU A 67 11.06 3.71 -2.27
CA LEU A 67 10.73 2.88 -3.43
C LEU A 67 10.17 3.74 -4.58
N ALA A 68 9.20 4.60 -4.29
CA ALA A 68 8.61 5.51 -5.27
C ALA A 68 9.63 6.52 -5.82
N LYS A 69 10.48 7.09 -4.95
CA LYS A 69 11.56 7.99 -5.37
C LYS A 69 12.52 7.31 -6.35
N GLN A 70 12.91 6.07 -6.07
CA GLN A 70 13.91 5.34 -6.86
C GLN A 70 13.37 4.89 -8.22
N THR A 71 12.10 4.47 -8.24
CA THR A 71 11.49 3.89 -9.45
C THR A 71 10.68 4.89 -10.28
N GLY A 72 10.40 6.09 -9.73
CA GLY A 72 9.52 7.07 -10.37
C GLY A 72 8.05 6.61 -10.46
N ARG A 73 7.68 5.48 -9.83
CA ARG A 73 6.31 4.97 -9.84
C ARG A 73 5.47 5.64 -8.75
N PRO A 74 4.19 5.95 -9.01
CA PRO A 74 3.31 6.54 -8.02
C PRO A 74 2.95 5.55 -6.90
N ILE A 75 2.72 6.08 -5.71
CA ILE A 75 2.11 5.36 -4.61
C ILE A 75 0.60 5.52 -4.72
N LEU A 76 -0.14 4.42 -4.81
CA LEU A 76 -1.59 4.43 -4.80
C LEU A 76 -2.09 3.93 -3.44
N PRO A 77 -2.62 4.81 -2.57
CA PRO A 77 -3.21 4.39 -1.30
C PRO A 77 -4.51 3.62 -1.53
N ILE A 78 -4.57 2.38 -1.06
CA ILE A 78 -5.77 1.54 -1.19
C ILE A 78 -6.19 1.03 0.18
N ALA A 79 -7.48 1.07 0.46
CA ALA A 79 -8.08 0.49 1.65
C ALA A 79 -9.24 -0.44 1.29
N VAL A 80 -9.37 -1.51 2.06
CA VAL A 80 -10.48 -2.46 1.96
C VAL A 80 -11.16 -2.56 3.33
N ALA A 81 -12.49 -2.50 3.35
CA ALA A 81 -13.26 -2.65 4.57
C ALA A 81 -14.49 -3.53 4.33
N THR A 82 -14.98 -4.18 5.39
CA THR A 82 -16.24 -4.93 5.39
C THR A 82 -17.13 -4.47 6.54
N ALA A 83 -18.44 -4.50 6.33
CA ALA A 83 -19.41 -4.11 7.34
C ALA A 83 -19.45 -5.10 8.52
N ARG A 84 -19.36 -6.41 8.22
CA ARG A 84 -19.36 -7.46 9.24
C ARG A 84 -17.94 -7.96 9.45
N ARG A 85 -17.39 -7.68 10.61
CA ARG A 85 -16.03 -8.03 10.98
C ARG A 85 -15.90 -8.22 12.48
N ILE A 86 -14.81 -8.84 12.89
CA ILE A 86 -14.38 -8.94 14.28
C ILE A 86 -13.08 -8.15 14.38
N ASP A 87 -13.12 -7.03 15.09
CA ASP A 87 -11.93 -6.20 15.31
C ASP A 87 -11.13 -6.79 16.48
N LEU A 88 -9.87 -7.13 16.21
CA LEU A 88 -8.97 -7.71 17.20
C LEU A 88 -8.31 -6.59 18.03
N LYS A 89 -8.10 -6.87 19.31
CA LYS A 89 -7.32 -6.00 20.20
C LYS A 89 -5.82 -6.23 20.02
N SER A 90 -5.35 -6.25 18.76
CA SER A 90 -3.94 -6.39 18.41
C SER A 90 -3.29 -5.02 18.18
N TRP A 91 -1.96 -4.99 18.17
CA TRP A 91 -1.21 -3.76 17.93
C TRP A 91 -1.50 -3.16 16.55
N ASP A 92 -1.75 -3.99 15.54
CA ASP A 92 -2.07 -3.62 14.16
C ASP A 92 -3.56 -3.34 13.93
N ARG A 93 -4.40 -3.50 14.97
CA ARG A 93 -5.87 -3.37 14.87
C ARG A 93 -6.45 -4.20 13.73
N ALA A 94 -5.94 -5.42 13.57
CA ALA A 94 -6.39 -6.32 12.53
C ALA A 94 -7.89 -6.63 12.67
N SER A 95 -8.56 -6.78 11.54
CA SER A 95 -9.96 -7.17 11.47
C SER A 95 -10.10 -8.49 10.74
N VAL A 96 -10.91 -9.39 11.29
CA VAL A 96 -11.32 -10.63 10.64
C VAL A 96 -12.63 -10.39 9.92
N ASN A 97 -12.59 -10.38 8.59
CA ASN A 97 -13.76 -10.17 7.77
C ASN A 97 -14.69 -11.41 7.83
N LEU A 98 -15.97 -11.20 8.05
CA LEU A 98 -16.96 -12.27 8.09
C LEU A 98 -17.56 -12.51 6.70
N PRO A 99 -17.95 -13.75 6.36
CA PRO A 99 -18.56 -14.07 5.08
C PRO A 99 -19.92 -13.36 4.90
N PHE A 100 -20.34 -13.22 3.64
CA PHE A 100 -21.62 -12.60 3.25
C PHE A 100 -21.77 -11.16 3.78
N SER A 101 -20.68 -10.44 3.86
CA SER A 101 -20.61 -9.04 4.26
C SER A 101 -20.56 -8.11 3.06
N ARG A 102 -21.22 -6.97 3.14
CA ARG A 102 -20.91 -5.87 2.23
C ARG A 102 -19.49 -5.42 2.46
N GLY A 103 -18.78 -5.06 1.39
CA GLY A 103 -17.45 -4.52 1.47
C GLY A 103 -17.28 -3.33 0.54
N ALA A 104 -16.22 -2.59 0.76
CA ALA A 104 -15.79 -1.49 -0.09
C ALA A 104 -14.27 -1.53 -0.30
N VAL A 105 -13.87 -1.15 -1.50
CA VAL A 105 -12.48 -0.87 -1.86
C VAL A 105 -12.41 0.59 -2.23
N VAL A 106 -11.52 1.34 -1.60
CA VAL A 106 -11.31 2.77 -1.85
C VAL A 106 -9.86 2.99 -2.24
N ALA A 107 -9.65 3.62 -3.38
CA ALA A 107 -8.35 4.13 -3.81
C ALA A 107 -8.30 5.64 -3.60
N GLY A 108 -7.24 6.14 -2.96
CA GLY A 108 -6.94 7.56 -2.86
C GLY A 108 -6.24 8.08 -4.13
N PRO A 109 -5.97 9.38 -4.21
CA PRO A 109 -5.21 9.94 -5.31
C PRO A 109 -3.78 9.41 -5.32
N PRO A 110 -3.16 9.27 -6.51
CA PRO A 110 -1.76 8.86 -6.62
C PRO A 110 -0.83 9.91 -6.00
N ILE A 111 0.22 9.43 -5.33
CA ILE A 111 1.23 10.25 -4.68
C ILE A 111 2.55 10.05 -5.42
N TRP A 112 3.11 11.11 -5.94
CA TRP A 112 4.38 11.11 -6.66
C TRP A 112 5.48 11.65 -5.78
N ILE A 113 6.64 11.02 -5.83
CA ILE A 113 7.85 11.44 -5.11
C ILE A 113 8.90 11.83 -6.14
N ALA A 114 9.39 13.05 -6.06
CA ALA A 114 10.41 13.53 -6.99
C ALA A 114 11.72 12.75 -6.83
N ALA A 115 12.40 12.46 -7.93
CA ALA A 115 13.65 11.69 -7.92
C ALA A 115 14.79 12.41 -7.14
N ASP A 116 14.73 13.74 -7.07
CA ASP A 116 15.67 14.58 -6.30
C ASP A 116 15.17 14.95 -4.90
N ALA A 117 14.05 14.35 -4.44
CA ALA A 117 13.47 14.66 -3.13
C ALA A 117 14.50 14.51 -2.00
N GLY A 118 14.76 15.59 -1.27
CA GLY A 118 15.60 15.60 -0.09
C GLY A 118 14.90 15.01 1.15
N PRO A 119 15.57 14.94 2.30
CA PRO A 119 15.03 14.33 3.52
C PRO A 119 13.68 14.94 3.96
N GLU A 120 13.53 16.24 3.89
CA GLU A 120 12.28 16.94 4.24
C GLU A 120 11.12 16.61 3.30
N ALA A 121 11.38 16.58 2.00
CA ALA A 121 10.39 16.21 0.99
C ALA A 121 9.98 14.73 1.12
N MET A 122 10.90 13.86 1.46
CA MET A 122 10.61 12.44 1.73
C MET A 122 9.75 12.27 2.98
N GLU A 123 10.01 13.02 4.04
CA GLU A 123 9.17 12.98 5.26
C GLU A 123 7.77 13.57 4.98
N ALA A 124 7.67 14.65 4.20
CA ALA A 124 6.40 15.18 3.75
C ALA A 124 5.61 14.13 2.93
N GLY A 125 6.27 13.43 2.00
CA GLY A 125 5.70 12.33 1.24
C GLY A 125 5.21 11.18 2.15
N ARG A 126 5.99 10.81 3.17
CA ARG A 126 5.60 9.81 4.16
C ARG A 126 4.30 10.21 4.90
N LEU A 127 4.24 11.44 5.38
CA LEU A 127 3.05 11.99 6.04
C LEU A 127 1.84 12.03 5.10
N GLN A 128 2.05 12.36 3.83
CA GLN A 128 1.00 12.34 2.81
C GLN A 128 0.45 10.94 2.59
N VAL A 129 1.31 9.92 2.48
CA VAL A 129 0.89 8.51 2.38
C VAL A 129 0.08 8.08 3.60
N GLU A 130 0.56 8.42 4.81
CA GLU A 130 -0.13 8.12 6.06
C GLU A 130 -1.53 8.75 6.12
N ALA A 131 -1.64 10.02 5.79
CA ALA A 131 -2.92 10.72 5.76
C ALA A 131 -3.87 10.13 4.72
N ALA A 132 -3.38 9.83 3.51
CA ALA A 132 -4.18 9.27 2.43
C ALA A 132 -4.70 7.86 2.75
N LEU A 133 -3.86 6.99 3.34
CA LEU A 133 -4.28 5.65 3.79
C LEU A 133 -5.32 5.72 4.91
N ASN A 134 -5.17 6.63 5.87
CA ASN A 134 -6.14 6.84 6.93
C ASN A 134 -7.48 7.34 6.38
N ALA A 135 -7.46 8.29 5.45
CA ALA A 135 -8.66 8.81 4.79
C ALA A 135 -9.36 7.72 3.96
N ALA A 136 -8.61 6.96 3.15
CA ALA A 136 -9.14 5.84 2.37
C ALA A 136 -9.76 4.77 3.28
N THR A 137 -9.12 4.47 4.41
CA THR A 137 -9.64 3.49 5.39
C THR A 137 -10.95 3.96 6.02
N ALA A 138 -11.02 5.21 6.47
CA ALA A 138 -12.25 5.78 7.03
C ALA A 138 -13.38 5.74 5.99
N ARG A 139 -13.10 6.17 4.76
CA ARG A 139 -14.06 6.17 3.66
C ARG A 139 -14.55 4.76 3.30
N ALA A 140 -13.63 3.77 3.28
CA ALA A 140 -14.00 2.39 3.01
C ALA A 140 -14.97 1.82 4.05
N TYR A 141 -14.77 2.14 5.34
CA TYR A 141 -15.71 1.77 6.40
C TYR A 141 -17.06 2.48 6.25
N ASP A 142 -17.07 3.77 5.94
CA ASP A 142 -18.32 4.53 5.77
C ASP A 142 -19.18 3.94 4.64
N ILE A 143 -18.56 3.56 3.52
CA ILE A 143 -19.26 2.92 2.41
C ILE A 143 -19.72 1.51 2.80
N ALA A 144 -18.84 0.69 3.37
CA ALA A 144 -19.17 -0.68 3.74
C ALA A 144 -20.33 -0.73 4.74
N GLU A 145 -20.38 0.17 5.70
CA GLU A 145 -21.41 0.25 6.73
C GLU A 145 -22.67 1.03 6.29
N GLY A 146 -22.66 1.59 5.07
CA GLY A 146 -23.81 2.29 4.48
C GLY A 146 -23.99 3.73 4.99
N ARG A 147 -22.99 4.31 5.62
CA ARG A 147 -22.99 5.72 6.05
C ARG A 147 -22.69 6.68 4.89
N ALA A 148 -22.07 6.19 3.83
CA ALA A 148 -21.75 6.96 2.64
C ALA A 148 -22.03 6.15 1.36
N ALA A 149 -22.35 6.85 0.28
CA ALA A 149 -22.47 6.24 -1.04
C ALA A 149 -21.08 5.95 -1.66
N PRO A 150 -20.93 4.88 -2.44
CA PRO A 150 -19.73 4.69 -3.24
C PRO A 150 -19.62 5.79 -4.29
N GLU A 151 -18.41 6.24 -4.51
CA GLU A 151 -18.07 7.18 -5.58
C GLU A 151 -17.14 6.48 -6.58
N PRO A 152 -17.25 6.80 -7.88
CA PRO A 152 -16.28 6.31 -8.85
C PRO A 152 -14.88 6.85 -8.49
N TRP A 153 -13.85 6.12 -8.89
CA TRP A 153 -12.48 6.61 -8.76
C TRP A 153 -12.33 7.93 -9.50
N SER A 154 -11.56 8.85 -8.93
CA SER A 154 -11.35 10.15 -9.55
C SER A 154 -10.72 9.99 -10.93
N PRO A 155 -10.99 10.90 -11.89
CA PRO A 155 -10.33 10.89 -13.19
C PRO A 155 -8.80 10.90 -13.06
N GLN A 156 -8.25 11.59 -12.04
CA GLN A 156 -6.82 11.63 -11.77
C GLN A 156 -6.28 10.24 -11.35
N THR A 157 -7.03 9.51 -10.51
CA THR A 157 -6.66 8.15 -10.10
C THR A 157 -6.66 7.20 -11.30
N ILE A 158 -7.69 7.28 -12.14
CA ILE A 158 -7.79 6.47 -13.37
C ILE A 158 -6.64 6.79 -14.31
N ALA A 159 -6.39 8.06 -14.61
CA ALA A 159 -5.33 8.50 -15.51
C ALA A 159 -3.94 8.09 -15.03
N ALA A 160 -3.69 8.11 -13.70
CA ALA A 160 -2.41 7.67 -13.14
C ALA A 160 -2.20 6.16 -13.26
N LEU A 161 -3.27 5.36 -13.10
CA LEU A 161 -3.22 3.92 -13.31
C LEU A 161 -2.97 3.57 -14.78
N GLU A 162 -3.62 4.29 -15.70
CA GLU A 162 -3.43 4.13 -17.15
C GLU A 162 -2.00 4.51 -17.56
N ALA A 163 -1.49 5.64 -17.09
CA ALA A 163 -0.12 6.07 -17.36
C ALA A 163 0.92 5.08 -16.81
N ALA A 164 0.68 4.53 -15.62
CA ALA A 164 1.55 3.51 -15.02
C ALA A 164 1.53 2.21 -15.85
N ARG A 165 0.35 1.78 -16.32
CA ARG A 165 0.21 0.64 -17.22
C ARG A 165 0.94 0.87 -18.54
N ASP A 166 0.75 2.01 -19.17
CA ASP A 166 1.31 2.31 -20.50
C ASP A 166 2.84 2.43 -20.43
N ALA A 167 3.37 3.00 -19.35
CA ALA A 167 4.82 2.99 -19.08
C ALA A 167 5.39 1.58 -18.87
N ALA A 168 4.59 0.66 -18.35
CA ALA A 168 4.97 -0.75 -18.18
C ALA A 168 5.00 -1.52 -19.51
N ILE A 169 4.11 -1.17 -20.44
CA ILE A 169 4.01 -1.83 -21.75
C ILE A 169 5.09 -1.31 -22.72
N ALA A 170 5.59 -0.08 -22.54
CA ALA A 170 6.56 0.56 -23.40
C ALA A 170 8.03 0.16 -23.14
N GLN A 171 8.29 -0.69 -22.14
CA GLN A 171 9.60 -1.27 -21.78
C GLN A 171 9.73 -2.68 -22.30
#